data_76832b4a07cd9eabf497762df2e14bd8
#
_entry.id   76832b4a07cd9eabf497762df2e14bd8
#
_cell.length_a   1.000
_cell.length_b   1.000
_cell.length_c   1.000
_cell.angle_alpha   90.00
_cell.angle_beta   90.00
_cell.angle_gamma   90.00
#
_symmetry.space_group_name_H-M   'P 1'
#
loop_
_entity.id
_entity.type
_entity.pdbx_description
1 polymer ?
#
loop_
_entity_poly.entity_id
_entity_poly.type
_entity_poly.pdbx_seq_one_letter_code
_entity_poly.pdbx_strand_id
1 'polypeptide(L)'
;MSTVAYITAITIGIFSVTMLSSNAASSPITTAVPAHIVEIEQTNPLLTLVDAKQLTPHELVELLAAVGFEGKALKTAWSVVMRESRGRPVAHNKNANTGDNSYGLFQINMLGSMGVDRLAKFQDKIGITKVTDLLDPVANAKAAYYMTAGGKDWGSWGLGPNAYDGDAIEPAVTKWYTAFPTKSKS
;
A
#
# COMPACT_ATOMS: atom_id res chain seq x y z
N MET A 1 10.94 15.87 39.68
CA MET A 1 9.82 15.88 38.74
C MET A 1 9.76 14.51 38.10
N SER A 2 8.68 13.76 38.39
CA SER A 2 8.57 12.32 38.16
C SER A 2 8.29 11.96 36.73
N THR A 3 9.10 11.07 36.18
CA THR A 3 8.90 10.43 34.89
C THR A 3 7.99 9.20 35.09
N VAL A 4 6.79 9.21 34.52
CA VAL A 4 5.87 8.06 34.55
C VAL A 4 6.09 7.25 33.27
N ALA A 5 6.68 6.06 33.44
CA ALA A 5 6.79 5.07 32.37
C ALA A 5 5.53 4.20 32.38
N TYR A 6 4.80 4.19 31.24
CA TYR A 6 3.71 3.24 31.01
C TYR A 6 4.28 1.95 30.43
N ILE A 7 4.26 0.90 31.24
CA ILE A 7 4.54 -0.47 30.79
C ILE A 7 3.21 -1.11 30.44
N THR A 8 2.99 -1.41 29.17
CA THR A 8 1.84 -2.19 28.71
C THR A 8 2.18 -3.67 28.87
N ALA A 9 1.60 -4.32 29.85
CA ALA A 9 1.75 -5.75 30.05
C ALA A 9 0.88 -6.53 29.04
N ILE A 10 1.53 -7.34 28.19
CA ILE A 10 0.86 -8.31 27.34
C ILE A 10 0.63 -9.57 28.17
N THR A 11 -0.62 -9.85 28.51
CA THR A 11 -1.02 -11.05 29.23
C THR A 11 -1.13 -12.22 28.24
N ILE A 12 -0.16 -13.13 28.25
CA ILE A 12 -0.23 -14.39 27.52
C ILE A 12 -1.05 -15.36 28.39
N GLY A 13 -2.26 -15.65 27.96
CA GLY A 13 -3.11 -16.67 28.59
C GLY A 13 -2.58 -18.08 28.30
N ILE A 14 -2.06 -18.74 29.33
CA ILE A 14 -1.68 -20.16 29.29
C ILE A 14 -2.93 -20.97 29.58
N PHE A 15 -3.48 -21.67 28.60
CA PHE A 15 -4.52 -22.67 28.81
C PHE A 15 -3.89 -23.98 29.30
N SER A 16 -4.08 -24.28 30.57
CA SER A 16 -3.76 -25.60 31.14
C SER A 16 -4.85 -26.61 30.76
N VAL A 17 -4.48 -27.60 29.95
CA VAL A 17 -5.33 -28.77 29.65
C VAL A 17 -5.06 -29.81 30.72
N THR A 18 -6.02 -30.04 31.63
CA THR A 18 -6.02 -31.16 32.55
C THR A 18 -6.47 -32.44 31.87
N MET A 19 -5.56 -33.42 31.79
CA MET A 19 -5.87 -34.78 31.30
C MET A 19 -6.62 -35.54 32.41
N LEU A 20 -7.89 -35.84 32.19
CA LEU A 20 -8.60 -36.90 32.94
C LEU A 20 -8.37 -38.24 32.25
N SER A 21 -7.70 -39.14 32.93
CA SER A 21 -7.57 -40.53 32.53
C SER A 21 -8.84 -41.29 32.94
N SER A 22 -9.58 -41.89 31.98
CA SER A 22 -10.56 -42.92 32.24
C SER A 22 -10.37 -44.07 31.27
N ASN A 23 -10.01 -45.26 31.83
CA ASN A 23 -10.00 -46.52 31.15
C ASN A 23 -11.45 -46.97 30.82
N ALA A 24 -11.73 -47.25 29.56
CA ALA A 24 -12.79 -48.19 29.18
C ALA A 24 -12.68 -48.67 27.72
N ALA A 25 -12.53 -49.98 27.59
CA ALA A 25 -12.99 -50.89 26.52
C ALA A 25 -12.80 -50.52 25.04
N SER A 26 -12.04 -51.38 24.38
CA SER A 26 -11.78 -51.48 22.96
C SER A 26 -13.06 -51.79 22.14
N SER A 27 -13.36 -50.91 21.18
CA SER A 27 -14.19 -51.18 19.99
C SER A 27 -13.38 -50.78 18.74
N PRO A 28 -13.51 -51.47 17.59
CA PRO A 28 -12.68 -51.19 16.41
C PRO A 28 -13.01 -49.82 15.84
N ILE A 29 -12.00 -48.96 15.84
CA ILE A 29 -12.08 -47.62 15.28
C ILE A 29 -11.97 -47.77 13.77
N THR A 30 -13.06 -47.58 13.08
CA THR A 30 -13.08 -47.23 11.65
C THR A 30 -12.35 -45.92 11.49
N THR A 31 -11.18 -45.97 10.89
CA THR A 31 -10.39 -44.78 10.57
C THR A 31 -11.12 -43.95 9.52
N ALA A 32 -11.96 -43.04 9.96
CA ALA A 32 -12.40 -41.97 9.10
C ALA A 32 -11.16 -41.06 8.86
N VAL A 33 -10.70 -41.06 7.62
CA VAL A 33 -9.69 -40.13 7.14
C VAL A 33 -10.18 -38.72 7.45
N PRO A 34 -9.43 -37.89 8.23
CA PRO A 34 -9.87 -36.53 8.43
C PRO A 34 -9.89 -35.82 7.07
N ALA A 35 -11.03 -35.21 6.77
CA ALA A 35 -11.17 -34.34 5.62
C ALA A 35 -10.01 -33.35 5.68
N HIS A 36 -9.22 -33.31 4.60
CA HIS A 36 -8.18 -32.32 4.40
C HIS A 36 -8.78 -30.94 4.66
N ILE A 37 -8.43 -30.36 5.79
CA ILE A 37 -8.61 -28.92 5.97
C ILE A 37 -7.62 -28.32 4.96
N VAL A 38 -8.13 -27.96 3.79
CA VAL A 38 -7.40 -27.09 2.88
C VAL A 38 -7.38 -25.74 3.60
N GLU A 39 -6.31 -25.51 4.36
CA GLU A 39 -5.98 -24.20 4.88
C GLU A 39 -5.73 -23.33 3.64
N ILE A 40 -6.78 -22.60 3.22
CA ILE A 40 -6.65 -21.58 2.19
C ILE A 40 -5.82 -20.50 2.87
N GLU A 41 -4.51 -20.60 2.67
CA GLU A 41 -3.57 -19.53 2.97
C GLU A 41 -4.07 -18.31 2.16
N GLN A 42 -4.82 -17.43 2.82
CA GLN A 42 -5.19 -16.13 2.24
C GLN A 42 -3.89 -15.34 2.08
N THR A 43 -3.17 -15.61 1.01
CA THR A 43 -2.06 -14.77 0.60
C THR A 43 -2.63 -13.36 0.41
N ASN A 44 -2.13 -12.44 1.23
CA ASN A 44 -2.48 -11.03 1.07
C ASN A 44 -2.11 -10.63 -0.38
N PRO A 45 -3.09 -10.31 -1.25
CA PRO A 45 -2.83 -10.06 -2.67
C PRO A 45 -1.81 -8.94 -2.89
N LEU A 46 -1.63 -8.05 -1.89
CA LEU A 46 -0.63 -6.97 -1.96
C LEU A 46 0.82 -7.50 -1.86
N LEU A 47 1.06 -8.68 -1.27
CA LEU A 47 2.41 -9.26 -1.17
C LEU A 47 2.94 -9.72 -2.54
N THR A 48 2.07 -10.08 -3.47
CA THR A 48 2.47 -10.50 -4.82
C THR A 48 2.90 -9.33 -5.70
N LEU A 49 2.63 -8.09 -5.29
CA LEU A 49 2.93 -6.90 -6.08
C LEU A 49 4.37 -6.39 -5.88
N VAL A 50 5.07 -6.86 -4.84
CA VAL A 50 6.42 -6.37 -4.47
C VAL A 50 7.44 -6.65 -5.58
N ASP A 51 7.36 -7.80 -6.26
CA ASP A 51 8.28 -8.20 -7.33
C ASP A 51 7.75 -7.87 -8.74
N ALA A 52 6.59 -7.23 -8.85
CA ALA A 52 6.00 -6.92 -10.12
C ALA A 52 6.82 -5.86 -10.88
N LYS A 53 7.22 -6.16 -12.11
CA LYS A 53 7.89 -5.19 -12.99
C LYS A 53 6.95 -4.05 -13.41
N GLN A 54 5.68 -4.38 -13.56
CA GLN A 54 4.60 -3.45 -13.90
C GLN A 54 3.28 -4.03 -13.38
N LEU A 55 2.51 -3.19 -12.69
CA LEU A 55 1.16 -3.54 -12.26
C LEU A 55 0.18 -3.44 -13.43
N THR A 56 -0.73 -4.37 -13.51
CA THR A 56 -1.88 -4.26 -14.42
C THR A 56 -2.80 -3.11 -13.96
N PRO A 57 -3.66 -2.59 -14.83
CA PRO A 57 -4.62 -1.55 -14.44
C PRO A 57 -5.50 -1.92 -13.25
N HIS A 58 -5.92 -3.18 -13.14
CA HIS A 58 -6.74 -3.66 -12.03
C HIS A 58 -5.96 -3.80 -10.72
N GLU A 59 -4.77 -4.40 -10.73
CA GLU A 59 -3.89 -4.50 -9.55
C GLU A 59 -3.57 -3.11 -9.00
N LEU A 60 -3.34 -2.15 -9.86
CA LEU A 60 -3.11 -0.77 -9.44
C LEU A 60 -4.34 -0.15 -8.76
N VAL A 61 -5.55 -0.39 -9.27
CA VAL A 61 -6.80 0.07 -8.61
C VAL A 61 -6.96 -0.58 -7.25
N GLU A 62 -6.74 -1.89 -7.14
CA GLU A 62 -6.85 -2.64 -5.88
C GLU A 62 -5.84 -2.14 -4.84
N LEU A 63 -4.58 -1.94 -5.25
CA LEU A 63 -3.53 -1.37 -4.40
C LEU A 63 -3.92 0.01 -3.86
N LEU A 64 -4.32 0.92 -4.75
CA LEU A 64 -4.66 2.28 -4.38
C LEU A 64 -5.89 2.35 -3.46
N ALA A 65 -6.90 1.52 -3.73
CA ALA A 65 -8.09 1.39 -2.88
C ALA A 65 -7.73 0.82 -1.50
N ALA A 66 -6.87 -0.20 -1.43
CA ALA A 66 -6.41 -0.79 -0.18
C ALA A 66 -5.61 0.20 0.70
N VAL A 67 -4.94 1.17 0.08
CA VAL A 67 -4.22 2.25 0.79
C VAL A 67 -5.18 3.33 1.31
N GLY A 68 -6.40 3.43 0.77
CA GLY A 68 -7.44 4.34 1.22
C GLY A 68 -7.89 5.40 0.21
N PHE A 69 -7.39 5.38 -1.03
CA PHE A 69 -7.95 6.24 -2.06
C PHE A 69 -9.33 5.76 -2.48
N GLU A 70 -10.29 6.68 -2.56
CA GLU A 70 -11.69 6.35 -2.90
C GLU A 70 -12.27 7.31 -3.94
N GLY A 71 -13.32 6.88 -4.64
CA GLY A 71 -14.09 7.72 -5.54
C GLY A 71 -13.25 8.46 -6.58
N LYS A 72 -13.40 9.77 -6.66
CA LYS A 72 -12.64 10.64 -7.58
C LYS A 72 -11.15 10.66 -7.24
N ALA A 73 -10.78 10.63 -5.95
CA ALA A 73 -9.38 10.59 -5.51
C ALA A 73 -8.68 9.33 -5.98
N LEU A 74 -9.33 8.16 -5.94
CA LEU A 74 -8.81 6.91 -6.48
C LEU A 74 -8.53 7.02 -7.98
N LYS A 75 -9.48 7.58 -8.71
CA LYS A 75 -9.35 7.79 -10.15
C LYS A 75 -8.20 8.76 -10.49
N THR A 76 -8.06 9.83 -9.71
CA THR A 76 -6.94 10.78 -9.86
C THR A 76 -5.61 10.12 -9.51
N ALA A 77 -5.51 9.38 -8.40
CA ALA A 77 -4.31 8.66 -8.01
C ALA A 77 -3.84 7.69 -9.09
N TRP A 78 -4.76 6.88 -9.62
CA TRP A 78 -4.48 5.97 -10.73
C TRP A 78 -3.95 6.71 -11.97
N SER A 79 -4.58 7.84 -12.30
CA SER A 79 -4.21 8.64 -13.46
C SER A 79 -2.81 9.26 -13.31
N VAL A 80 -2.47 9.72 -12.11
CA VAL A 80 -1.12 10.20 -11.77
C VAL A 80 -0.09 9.09 -11.94
N VAL A 81 -0.32 7.91 -11.36
CA VAL A 81 0.60 6.76 -11.53
C VAL A 81 0.79 6.42 -13.00
N MET A 82 -0.27 6.43 -13.79
CA MET A 82 -0.19 6.14 -15.23
C MET A 82 0.60 7.21 -15.99
N ARG A 83 0.55 8.46 -15.57
CA ARG A 83 1.40 9.54 -16.11
C ARG A 83 2.87 9.35 -15.70
N GLU A 84 3.12 9.10 -14.42
CA GLU A 84 4.46 9.14 -13.81
C GLU A 84 5.31 7.90 -14.14
N SER A 85 4.77 6.71 -13.93
CA SER A 85 5.52 5.46 -14.03
C SER A 85 4.93 4.42 -14.97
N ARG A 86 3.71 4.61 -15.46
CA ARG A 86 2.94 3.59 -16.18
C ARG A 86 2.70 2.33 -15.34
N GLY A 87 2.55 2.48 -14.03
CA GLY A 87 2.35 1.37 -13.12
C GLY A 87 3.60 0.54 -12.82
N ARG A 88 4.79 1.10 -13.00
CA ARG A 88 6.07 0.43 -12.68
C ARG A 88 6.53 0.77 -11.27
N PRO A 89 6.47 -0.18 -10.31
CA PRO A 89 6.85 0.08 -8.91
C PRO A 89 8.32 0.45 -8.76
N VAL A 90 9.20 -0.22 -9.52
CA VAL A 90 10.65 -0.02 -9.47
C VAL A 90 11.15 1.12 -10.37
N ALA A 91 10.26 1.97 -10.85
CA ALA A 91 10.67 3.13 -11.65
C ALA A 91 11.52 4.08 -10.81
N HIS A 92 12.70 4.41 -11.31
CA HIS A 92 13.60 5.36 -10.68
C HIS A 92 14.14 6.30 -11.75
N ASN A 93 13.82 7.59 -11.61
CA ASN A 93 14.37 8.63 -12.46
C ASN A 93 15.43 9.42 -11.67
N LYS A 94 16.68 9.29 -12.09
CA LYS A 94 17.80 10.02 -11.49
C LYS A 94 18.41 10.94 -12.54
N ASN A 95 18.05 12.21 -12.48
CA ASN A 95 18.59 13.23 -13.35
C ASN A 95 18.98 14.49 -12.55
N ALA A 96 20.24 14.55 -12.17
CA ALA A 96 20.76 15.67 -11.39
C ALA A 96 20.69 17.02 -12.14
N ASN A 97 20.71 17.00 -13.47
CA ASN A 97 20.65 18.23 -14.29
C ASN A 97 19.26 18.88 -14.25
N THR A 98 18.20 18.09 -14.05
CA THR A 98 16.82 18.57 -13.95
C THR A 98 16.32 18.66 -12.51
N GLY A 99 17.18 18.35 -11.52
CA GLY A 99 16.79 18.34 -10.12
C GLY A 99 15.84 17.18 -9.77
N ASP A 100 16.03 16.02 -10.41
CA ASP A 100 15.15 14.88 -10.25
C ASP A 100 15.88 13.67 -9.62
N ASN A 101 15.25 13.08 -8.62
CA ASN A 101 15.62 11.81 -8.00
C ASN A 101 14.36 11.14 -7.50
N SER A 102 13.54 10.66 -8.44
CA SER A 102 12.15 10.25 -8.22
C SER A 102 11.99 8.75 -8.20
N TYR A 103 11.18 8.24 -7.26
CA TYR A 103 11.05 6.82 -6.95
C TYR A 103 9.62 6.32 -7.08
N GLY A 104 9.47 5.14 -7.65
CA GLY A 104 8.29 4.30 -7.58
C GLY A 104 7.11 4.74 -8.43
N LEU A 105 5.94 4.24 -8.07
CA LEU A 105 4.69 4.43 -8.82
C LEU A 105 4.36 5.90 -9.08
N PHE A 106 4.44 6.71 -8.02
CA PHE A 106 4.11 8.13 -8.05
C PHE A 106 5.29 9.05 -8.38
N GLN A 107 6.48 8.50 -8.65
CA GLN A 107 7.70 9.25 -8.91
C GLN A 107 7.93 10.33 -7.83
N ILE A 108 7.98 9.89 -6.58
CA ILE A 108 8.19 10.79 -5.44
C ILE A 108 9.63 11.28 -5.47
N ASN A 109 9.83 12.59 -5.69
CA ASN A 109 11.16 13.19 -5.76
C ASN A 109 11.79 13.29 -4.36
N MET A 110 12.99 12.75 -4.20
CA MET A 110 13.75 12.67 -2.96
C MET A 110 15.10 13.41 -3.06
N LEU A 111 15.21 14.42 -3.94
CA LEU A 111 16.44 15.15 -4.12
C LEU A 111 16.66 16.20 -3.01
N GLY A 112 17.93 16.33 -2.58
CA GLY A 112 18.40 17.40 -1.72
C GLY A 112 17.72 17.48 -0.35
N SER A 113 17.67 18.68 0.24
CA SER A 113 17.06 18.93 1.55
C SER A 113 15.58 18.58 1.59
N MET A 114 14.83 18.83 0.52
CA MET A 114 13.43 18.46 0.40
C MET A 114 13.23 16.95 0.56
N GLY A 115 14.11 16.14 -0.02
CA GLY A 115 14.07 14.68 0.11
C GLY A 115 14.36 14.23 1.55
N VAL A 116 15.32 14.87 2.21
CA VAL A 116 15.65 14.59 3.63
C VAL A 116 14.46 14.91 4.53
N ASP A 117 13.86 16.09 4.40
CA ASP A 117 12.71 16.52 5.19
C ASP A 117 11.48 15.61 4.94
N ARG A 118 11.31 15.21 3.70
CA ARG A 118 10.23 14.30 3.30
C ARG A 118 10.41 12.92 3.92
N LEU A 119 11.63 12.36 3.88
CA LEU A 119 11.94 11.07 4.51
C LEU A 119 11.73 11.10 6.02
N ALA A 120 12.14 12.18 6.70
CA ALA A 120 11.90 12.34 8.13
C ALA A 120 10.39 12.31 8.47
N LYS A 121 9.55 13.00 7.67
CA LYS A 121 8.09 12.97 7.82
C LYS A 121 7.52 11.57 7.54
N PHE A 122 8.01 10.88 6.53
CA PHE A 122 7.58 9.53 6.20
C PHE A 122 7.92 8.53 7.32
N GLN A 123 9.10 8.66 7.90
CA GLN A 123 9.53 7.84 9.03
C GLN A 123 8.59 8.02 10.23
N ASP A 124 8.27 9.27 10.58
CA ASP A 124 7.40 9.60 11.72
C ASP A 124 5.93 9.17 11.50
N LYS A 125 5.41 9.38 10.29
CA LYS A 125 3.96 9.26 10.01
C LYS A 125 3.53 7.92 9.40
N ILE A 126 4.39 7.27 8.62
CA ILE A 126 4.02 6.10 7.82
C ILE A 126 5.07 4.98 7.86
N GLY A 127 6.12 5.10 8.66
CA GLY A 127 7.11 4.06 8.91
C GLY A 127 8.09 3.76 7.76
N ILE A 128 8.20 4.64 6.76
CA ILE A 128 9.18 4.51 5.67
C ILE A 128 10.52 5.07 6.16
N THR A 129 11.55 4.23 6.23
CA THR A 129 12.83 4.58 6.87
C THR A 129 13.97 4.83 5.88
N LYS A 130 13.84 4.32 4.66
CA LYS A 130 14.84 4.44 3.59
C LYS A 130 14.18 4.93 2.32
N VAL A 131 14.91 5.70 1.52
CA VAL A 131 14.43 6.19 0.22
C VAL A 131 14.11 5.02 -0.73
N THR A 132 14.87 3.92 -0.64
CA THR A 132 14.64 2.71 -1.43
C THR A 132 13.34 1.99 -1.10
N ASP A 133 12.76 2.21 0.09
CA ASP A 133 11.45 1.66 0.45
C ASP A 133 10.34 2.19 -0.48
N LEU A 134 10.56 3.35 -1.10
CA LEU A 134 9.65 3.91 -2.11
C LEU A 134 9.63 3.15 -3.43
N LEU A 135 10.44 2.11 -3.60
CA LEU A 135 10.34 1.17 -4.72
C LEU A 135 9.36 0.02 -4.42
N ASP A 136 8.96 -0.14 -3.17
CA ASP A 136 7.83 -0.99 -2.80
C ASP A 136 6.51 -0.31 -3.18
N PRO A 137 5.62 -0.98 -3.92
CA PRO A 137 4.38 -0.36 -4.41
C PRO A 137 3.43 0.09 -3.30
N VAL A 138 3.36 -0.66 -2.20
CA VAL A 138 2.49 -0.32 -1.07
C VAL A 138 3.05 0.88 -0.31
N ALA A 139 4.35 0.89 -0.04
CA ALA A 139 5.01 2.01 0.63
C ALA A 139 4.91 3.29 -0.20
N ASN A 140 5.12 3.21 -1.52
CA ASN A 140 5.00 4.34 -2.42
C ASN A 140 3.57 4.91 -2.46
N ALA A 141 2.56 4.05 -2.55
CA ALA A 141 1.16 4.46 -2.52
C ALA A 141 0.76 5.09 -1.17
N LYS A 142 1.24 4.55 -0.03
CA LYS A 142 1.04 5.14 1.30
C LYS A 142 1.68 6.53 1.41
N ALA A 143 2.91 6.68 0.88
CA ALA A 143 3.58 7.97 0.86
C ALA A 143 2.80 9.01 0.04
N ALA A 144 2.29 8.63 -1.14
CA ALA A 144 1.44 9.50 -1.94
C ALA A 144 0.12 9.83 -1.25
N TYR A 145 -0.53 8.87 -0.59
CA TYR A 145 -1.75 9.09 0.19
C TYR A 145 -1.52 10.11 1.31
N TYR A 146 -0.42 9.97 2.05
CA TYR A 146 -0.01 10.94 3.07
C TYR A 146 0.26 12.32 2.46
N MET A 147 1.05 12.41 1.37
CA MET A 147 1.41 13.67 0.72
C MET A 147 0.20 14.42 0.15
N THR A 148 -0.82 13.69 -0.28
CA THR A 148 -2.05 14.26 -0.85
C THR A 148 -3.13 14.53 0.20
N ALA A 149 -2.85 14.36 1.50
CA ALA A 149 -3.86 14.46 2.57
C ALA A 149 -5.10 13.58 2.27
N GLY A 150 -4.86 12.32 1.87
CA GLY A 150 -5.93 11.40 1.51
C GLY A 150 -6.54 11.66 0.13
N GLY A 151 -5.76 12.19 -0.81
CA GLY A 151 -6.21 12.47 -2.17
C GLY A 151 -6.88 13.83 -2.37
N LYS A 152 -6.73 14.76 -1.40
CA LYS A 152 -7.34 16.10 -1.44
C LYS A 152 -6.42 17.18 -2.01
N ASP A 153 -5.10 16.97 -1.95
CA ASP A 153 -4.10 17.92 -2.41
C ASP A 153 -3.11 17.25 -3.38
N TRP A 154 -3.17 17.62 -4.64
CA TRP A 154 -2.33 17.10 -5.70
C TRP A 154 -1.27 18.11 -6.19
N GLY A 155 -1.02 19.17 -5.44
CA GLY A 155 -0.07 20.22 -5.77
C GLY A 155 1.35 19.70 -6.02
N SER A 156 1.80 18.66 -5.30
CA SER A 156 3.10 18.01 -5.51
C SER A 156 3.28 17.39 -6.91
N TRP A 157 2.20 17.15 -7.62
CA TRP A 157 2.18 16.62 -8.99
C TRP A 157 1.75 17.68 -10.00
N GLY A 158 1.73 18.97 -9.62
CA GLY A 158 1.39 20.07 -10.51
C GLY A 158 -0.08 20.13 -10.90
N LEU A 159 -0.97 19.44 -10.17
CA LEU A 159 -2.40 19.47 -10.40
C LEU A 159 -3.04 20.59 -9.58
N GLY A 160 -4.10 21.20 -10.12
CA GLY A 160 -4.81 22.27 -9.44
C GLY A 160 -5.54 21.80 -8.18
N PRO A 161 -6.05 22.74 -7.36
CA PRO A 161 -6.71 22.46 -6.08
C PRO A 161 -7.98 21.59 -6.24
N ASN A 162 -8.60 21.60 -7.41
CA ASN A 162 -9.82 20.82 -7.70
C ASN A 162 -9.53 19.50 -8.41
N ALA A 163 -8.28 19.07 -8.50
CA ALA A 163 -7.91 17.85 -9.21
C ALA A 163 -8.57 16.59 -8.60
N TYR A 164 -8.85 16.58 -7.30
CA TYR A 164 -9.57 15.48 -6.65
C TYR A 164 -11.06 15.42 -7.08
N ASP A 165 -11.65 16.52 -7.53
CA ASP A 165 -13.01 16.59 -8.08
C ASP A 165 -13.08 16.22 -9.56
N GLY A 166 -11.95 16.12 -10.23
CA GLY A 166 -11.85 15.79 -11.65
C GLY A 166 -12.07 16.96 -12.59
N ASP A 167 -12.29 18.19 -12.08
CA ASP A 167 -12.69 19.33 -12.90
C ASP A 167 -11.52 20.19 -13.41
N ALA A 168 -10.33 20.06 -12.81
CA ALA A 168 -9.15 20.85 -13.18
C ALA A 168 -7.91 19.95 -13.33
N ILE A 169 -8.05 18.86 -14.08
CA ILE A 169 -6.96 17.93 -14.33
C ILE A 169 -6.14 18.41 -15.53
N GLU A 170 -4.83 18.51 -15.31
CA GLU A 170 -3.87 18.84 -16.36
C GLU A 170 -4.03 17.85 -17.56
N PRO A 171 -3.94 18.32 -18.83
CA PRO A 171 -4.22 17.49 -20.00
C PRO A 171 -3.48 16.15 -20.07
N ALA A 172 -2.24 16.09 -19.54
CA ALA A 172 -1.47 14.86 -19.51
C ALA A 172 -2.07 13.80 -18.59
N VAL A 173 -2.83 14.21 -17.56
CA VAL A 173 -3.54 13.32 -16.62
C VAL A 173 -4.96 13.02 -17.14
N THR A 174 -5.63 13.96 -17.80
CA THR A 174 -6.98 13.79 -18.35
C THR A 174 -7.09 12.56 -19.23
N LYS A 175 -6.10 12.30 -20.07
CA LYS A 175 -6.03 11.10 -20.92
C LYS A 175 -6.19 9.82 -20.08
N TRP A 176 -5.50 9.74 -18.96
CA TRP A 176 -5.55 8.58 -18.08
C TRP A 176 -6.82 8.56 -17.23
N TYR A 177 -7.29 9.71 -16.81
CA TYR A 177 -8.53 9.83 -16.07
C TYR A 177 -9.72 9.27 -16.85
N THR A 178 -9.79 9.50 -18.14
CA THR A 178 -10.83 8.91 -19.02
C THR A 178 -10.63 7.41 -19.26
N ALA A 179 -9.39 6.93 -19.20
CA ALA A 179 -9.03 5.53 -19.37
C ALA A 179 -9.06 4.70 -18.07
N PHE A 180 -9.54 5.28 -16.96
CA PHE A 180 -9.63 4.57 -15.68
C PHE A 180 -10.46 3.28 -15.83
N PRO A 181 -9.96 2.12 -15.35
CA PRO A 181 -10.67 0.86 -15.51
C PRO A 181 -11.96 0.87 -14.69
N THR A 182 -13.09 0.85 -15.38
CA THR A 182 -14.40 0.61 -14.75
C THR A 182 -14.57 -0.89 -14.53
N LYS A 183 -15.16 -1.29 -13.40
CA LYS A 183 -15.52 -2.70 -13.20
C LYS A 183 -16.34 -3.16 -14.41
N SER A 184 -15.86 -4.19 -15.10
CA SER A 184 -16.68 -4.90 -16.08
C SER A 184 -17.95 -5.32 -15.37
N LYS A 185 -19.11 -4.93 -15.89
CA LYS A 185 -20.37 -5.52 -15.43
C LYS A 185 -20.34 -6.99 -15.83
N SER A 186 -20.04 -7.86 -14.87
CA SER A 186 -20.23 -9.30 -14.97
C SER A 186 -21.71 -9.63 -14.93
#